data_be7037178c63db1d8d3db077590b002a
#
_entry.id   be7037178c63db1d8d3db077590b002a
#
_cell.length_a   1.000
_cell.length_b   1.000
_cell.length_c   1.000
_cell.angle_alpha   90.00
_cell.angle_beta   90.00
_cell.angle_gamma   90.00
#
_symmetry.space_group_name_H-M   'P 1'
#
loop_
_entity.id
_entity.type
_entity.pdbx_description
1 polymer ?
#
loop_
_entity_poly.entity_id
_entity_poly.type
_entity_poly.pdbx_seq_one_letter_code
_entity_poly.pdbx_strand_id
1 'polypeptide(L)'
;MCLGRCVPGAVRDLVARNPIITLTTDFGTNDHFIGTMKGVILSIEPDAQIIDICHSVQAFDVLDGALTISQAYSYFPTGTIHMVVVDPGVGTARRPLIVSSDRHHFVAPDNGVLSLIYQREQRLSARHVTGEHYFLQPVSNTFHARDIFSPVAAYLAKGVDPEKFGEAVTDFVRFSAPKPKAANENTLRGVVLKVDRFGNLITNITPQDAPMLFGENPGTFKIVVGQREIREIKEAYALGAPGEVFGIMGSMGYLEVAANRGSAAQLLGVGKGTDVNIVLGEAAAGQ
;
A
#
# COMPACT_ATOMS: atom_id res chain seq x y z
N MET A 1 34.13 -11.41 -56.76
CA MET A 1 33.78 -10.09 -56.20
C MET A 1 32.43 -10.20 -55.54
N CYS A 2 32.42 -10.46 -54.24
CA CYS A 2 31.17 -10.40 -53.44
C CYS A 2 31.38 -9.34 -52.35
N LEU A 3 30.71 -8.23 -52.54
CA LEU A 3 30.67 -7.15 -51.59
C LEU A 3 29.67 -7.52 -50.46
N GLY A 4 30.20 -7.88 -49.29
CA GLY A 4 29.43 -8.03 -48.10
C GLY A 4 28.90 -6.68 -47.61
N ARG A 5 27.59 -6.51 -47.53
CA ARG A 5 26.95 -5.38 -46.86
C ARG A 5 26.99 -5.62 -45.35
N CYS A 6 27.80 -4.83 -44.63
CA CYS A 6 27.64 -4.63 -43.22
C CYS A 6 26.31 -3.93 -42.95
N VAL A 7 25.42 -4.58 -42.23
CA VAL A 7 24.22 -3.97 -41.64
C VAL A 7 24.68 -3.27 -40.36
N PRO A 8 24.50 -1.96 -40.21
CA PRO A 8 24.77 -1.29 -38.93
C PRO A 8 23.76 -1.82 -37.92
N GLY A 9 24.27 -2.43 -36.84
CA GLY A 9 23.45 -2.79 -35.67
C GLY A 9 22.75 -1.54 -35.15
N ALA A 10 21.44 -1.61 -35.07
CA ALA A 10 20.64 -0.58 -34.42
C ALA A 10 21.09 -0.46 -32.97
N VAL A 11 21.87 0.57 -32.67
CA VAL A 11 22.01 1.10 -31.31
C VAL A 11 20.60 1.55 -30.94
N ARG A 12 19.89 0.75 -30.13
CA ARG A 12 18.72 1.23 -29.43
C ARG A 12 19.21 2.36 -28.51
N ASP A 13 18.96 3.59 -28.91
CA ASP A 13 19.03 4.72 -28.00
C ASP A 13 18.20 4.36 -26.78
N LEU A 14 18.87 4.05 -25.67
CA LEU A 14 18.28 4.04 -24.35
C LEU A 14 17.88 5.49 -24.09
N VAL A 15 16.66 5.85 -24.51
CA VAL A 15 16.04 7.09 -24.05
C VAL A 15 16.08 7.00 -22.53
N ALA A 16 16.94 7.82 -21.92
CA ALA A 16 17.01 7.93 -20.46
C ALA A 16 15.59 8.30 -20.00
N ARG A 17 14.89 7.33 -19.41
CA ARG A 17 13.55 7.59 -18.88
C ARG A 17 13.75 8.49 -17.67
N ASN A 18 13.02 9.60 -17.63
CA ASN A 18 12.99 10.48 -16.47
C ASN A 18 12.69 9.64 -15.23
N PRO A 19 13.44 9.80 -14.14
CA PRO A 19 13.24 9.01 -12.92
C PRO A 19 11.86 9.28 -12.33
N ILE A 20 11.19 8.23 -11.89
CA ILE A 20 9.85 8.32 -11.30
C ILE A 20 9.98 8.28 -9.77
N ILE A 21 9.39 9.28 -9.11
CA ILE A 21 9.22 9.31 -7.65
C ILE A 21 7.73 9.32 -7.35
N THR A 22 7.26 8.35 -6.57
CA THR A 22 5.86 8.34 -6.13
C THR A 22 5.73 8.82 -4.69
N LEU A 23 4.63 9.49 -4.38
CA LEU A 23 4.35 10.02 -3.05
C LEU A 23 3.11 9.33 -2.44
N THR A 24 3.27 8.84 -1.21
CA THR A 24 2.18 8.32 -0.37
C THR A 24 2.30 8.93 1.01
N THR A 25 1.30 9.69 1.45
CA THR A 25 1.32 10.39 2.75
C THR A 25 -0.08 10.45 3.37
N ASP A 26 -0.14 10.85 4.64
CA ASP A 26 -1.35 11.21 5.38
C ASP A 26 -1.54 12.73 5.54
N PHE A 27 -0.84 13.56 4.75
CA PHE A 27 -0.80 15.01 4.91
C PHE A 27 -2.02 15.75 4.36
N GLY A 28 -2.87 15.05 3.59
CA GLY A 28 -3.95 15.72 2.86
C GLY A 28 -3.44 16.58 1.71
N THR A 29 -4.33 17.38 1.13
CA THR A 29 -4.03 18.27 -0.01
C THR A 29 -4.35 19.73 0.27
N ASN A 30 -4.81 20.05 1.49
CA ASN A 30 -5.26 21.38 1.85
C ASN A 30 -4.10 22.32 2.25
N ASP A 31 -2.99 21.74 2.71
CA ASP A 31 -1.83 22.47 3.18
C ASP A 31 -0.66 22.46 2.18
N HIS A 32 0.35 23.25 2.46
CA HIS A 32 1.53 23.42 1.59
C HIS A 32 2.48 22.21 1.59
N PHE A 33 2.30 21.23 2.47
CA PHE A 33 3.28 20.18 2.71
C PHE A 33 3.70 19.44 1.44
N ILE A 34 2.74 18.96 0.65
CA ILE A 34 3.01 18.21 -0.59
C ILE A 34 3.71 19.08 -1.63
N GLY A 35 3.24 20.32 -1.81
CA GLY A 35 3.87 21.26 -2.73
C GLY A 35 5.32 21.53 -2.35
N THR A 36 5.60 21.70 -1.04
CA THR A 36 6.96 21.92 -0.54
C THR A 36 7.87 20.71 -0.79
N MET A 37 7.39 19.49 -0.53
CA MET A 37 8.13 18.24 -0.82
C MET A 37 8.50 18.14 -2.30
N LYS A 38 7.53 18.40 -3.19
CA LYS A 38 7.77 18.41 -4.65
C LYS A 38 8.79 19.49 -5.05
N GLY A 39 8.69 20.67 -4.46
CA GLY A 39 9.67 21.75 -4.68
C GLY A 39 11.09 21.34 -4.33
N VAL A 40 11.29 20.68 -3.19
CA VAL A 40 12.59 20.15 -2.77
C VAL A 40 13.10 19.08 -3.75
N ILE A 41 12.25 18.14 -4.14
CA ILE A 41 12.62 17.09 -5.11
C ILE A 41 13.10 17.75 -6.42
N LEU A 42 12.30 18.65 -7.00
CA LEU A 42 12.59 19.30 -8.29
C LEU A 42 13.79 20.24 -8.22
N SER A 43 14.15 20.77 -7.06
CA SER A 43 15.37 21.57 -6.90
C SER A 43 16.66 20.74 -6.97
N ILE A 44 16.58 19.43 -6.69
CA ILE A 44 17.72 18.49 -6.71
C ILE A 44 17.74 17.71 -8.03
N GLU A 45 16.59 17.22 -8.48
CA GLU A 45 16.39 16.45 -9.72
C GLU A 45 15.23 17.04 -10.53
N PRO A 46 15.51 18.05 -11.37
CA PRO A 46 14.47 18.76 -12.14
C PRO A 46 13.71 17.87 -13.14
N ASP A 47 14.34 16.79 -13.60
CA ASP A 47 13.75 15.87 -14.57
C ASP A 47 12.91 14.78 -13.91
N ALA A 48 12.76 14.76 -12.58
CA ALA A 48 11.98 13.79 -11.87
C ALA A 48 10.48 13.90 -12.23
N GLN A 49 9.87 12.77 -12.59
CA GLN A 49 8.41 12.64 -12.71
C GLN A 49 7.84 12.28 -11.34
N ILE A 50 7.15 13.25 -10.72
CA ILE A 50 6.54 13.05 -9.40
C ILE A 50 5.08 12.64 -9.57
N ILE A 51 4.70 11.47 -9.03
CA ILE A 51 3.36 10.89 -9.15
C ILE A 51 2.78 10.71 -7.75
N ASP A 52 1.62 11.31 -7.51
CA ASP A 52 0.90 11.12 -6.26
C ASP A 52 0.12 9.80 -6.29
N ILE A 53 0.45 8.87 -5.39
CA ILE A 53 -0.38 7.68 -5.17
C ILE A 53 -1.56 8.05 -4.29
N CYS A 54 -1.29 8.59 -3.10
CA CYS A 54 -2.33 8.98 -2.16
C CYS A 54 -1.78 9.96 -1.11
N HIS A 55 -2.53 11.02 -0.83
CA HIS A 55 -2.24 11.94 0.28
C HIS A 55 -3.34 11.93 1.35
N SER A 56 -4.33 11.05 1.16
CA SER A 56 -5.47 10.91 2.06
C SER A 56 -5.44 9.57 2.83
N VAL A 57 -4.23 9.04 3.08
CA VAL A 57 -4.06 7.97 4.06
C VAL A 57 -4.62 8.47 5.40
N GLN A 58 -5.30 7.62 6.14
CA GLN A 58 -5.83 7.99 7.44
C GLN A 58 -4.71 8.54 8.34
N ALA A 59 -4.92 9.73 8.90
CA ALA A 59 -3.90 10.43 9.68
C ALA A 59 -3.34 9.54 10.79
N PHE A 60 -2.00 9.45 10.87
CA PHE A 60 -1.24 8.67 11.84
C PHE A 60 -1.39 7.14 11.71
N ASP A 61 -2.09 6.64 10.71
CA ASP A 61 -2.38 5.22 10.53
C ASP A 61 -1.34 4.53 9.64
N VAL A 62 -0.30 3.99 10.29
CA VAL A 62 0.80 3.28 9.62
C VAL A 62 0.29 2.05 8.85
N LEU A 63 -0.72 1.33 9.36
CA LEU A 63 -1.30 0.17 8.66
C LEU A 63 -2.02 0.60 7.38
N ASP A 64 -2.79 1.70 7.41
CA ASP A 64 -3.45 2.22 6.22
C ASP A 64 -2.44 2.66 5.15
N GLY A 65 -1.34 3.29 5.58
CA GLY A 65 -0.20 3.61 4.70
C GLY A 65 0.42 2.36 4.07
N ALA A 66 0.67 1.34 4.87
CA ALA A 66 1.22 0.07 4.40
C ALA A 66 0.29 -0.64 3.40
N LEU A 67 -1.00 -0.69 3.67
CA LEU A 67 -2.01 -1.21 2.74
C LEU A 67 -2.01 -0.42 1.43
N THR A 68 -2.03 0.90 1.51
CA THR A 68 -2.09 1.78 0.35
C THR A 68 -0.89 1.57 -0.58
N ILE A 69 0.35 1.65 -0.06
CA ILE A 69 1.53 1.46 -0.91
C ILE A 69 1.63 0.04 -1.45
N SER A 70 1.31 -0.97 -0.64
CA SER A 70 1.42 -2.38 -1.04
C SER A 70 0.51 -2.75 -2.21
N GLN A 71 -0.58 -2.01 -2.44
CA GLN A 71 -1.50 -2.23 -3.55
C GLN A 71 -1.08 -1.49 -4.82
N ALA A 72 -0.27 -0.45 -4.73
CA ALA A 72 0.04 0.41 -5.85
C ALA A 72 1.43 0.17 -6.46
N TYR A 73 2.45 -0.09 -5.64
CA TYR A 73 3.86 -0.02 -6.06
C TYR A 73 4.20 -0.94 -7.23
N SER A 74 3.65 -2.15 -7.28
CA SER A 74 3.99 -3.17 -8.28
C SER A 74 3.53 -2.83 -9.71
N TYR A 75 2.64 -1.85 -9.85
CA TYR A 75 2.18 -1.36 -11.16
C TYR A 75 3.12 -0.32 -11.78
N PHE A 76 4.10 0.16 -11.01
CA PHE A 76 5.07 1.13 -11.51
C PHE A 76 6.24 0.45 -12.21
N PRO A 77 6.90 1.16 -13.16
CA PRO A 77 8.08 0.66 -13.85
C PRO A 77 9.22 0.33 -12.89
N THR A 78 10.08 -0.61 -13.28
CA THR A 78 11.33 -0.90 -12.56
C THR A 78 12.18 0.35 -12.45
N GLY A 79 12.81 0.56 -11.30
CA GLY A 79 13.61 1.73 -10.97
C GLY A 79 12.80 2.87 -10.31
N THR A 80 11.47 2.70 -10.15
CA THR A 80 10.67 3.70 -9.44
C THR A 80 11.08 3.81 -7.97
N ILE A 81 11.10 5.03 -7.46
CA ILE A 81 11.36 5.37 -6.06
C ILE A 81 10.03 5.71 -5.39
N HIS A 82 9.64 4.93 -4.40
CA HIS A 82 8.41 5.12 -3.65
C HIS A 82 8.71 5.83 -2.33
N MET A 83 8.34 7.09 -2.20
CA MET A 83 8.42 7.82 -0.94
C MET A 83 7.11 7.66 -0.17
N VAL A 84 7.18 7.03 1.01
CA VAL A 84 6.01 6.69 1.83
C VAL A 84 6.19 7.32 3.21
N VAL A 85 5.41 8.34 3.52
CA VAL A 85 5.52 9.08 4.78
C VAL A 85 4.18 9.16 5.49
N VAL A 86 3.97 8.20 6.37
CA VAL A 86 2.96 8.22 7.43
C VAL A 86 3.74 8.05 8.72
N ASP A 87 3.98 9.14 9.44
CA ASP A 87 5.05 9.23 10.42
C ASP A 87 4.63 9.88 11.74
N PRO A 88 3.85 9.17 12.58
CA PRO A 88 3.49 9.67 13.90
C PRO A 88 4.69 9.85 14.85
N GLY A 89 5.86 9.31 14.47
CA GLY A 89 7.12 9.42 15.22
C GLY A 89 8.12 10.44 14.67
N VAL A 90 7.70 11.39 13.85
CA VAL A 90 8.60 12.42 13.29
C VAL A 90 9.35 13.17 14.40
N GLY A 91 10.64 13.43 14.21
CA GLY A 91 11.50 14.12 15.18
C GLY A 91 11.95 13.26 16.38
N THR A 92 11.56 11.99 16.45
CA THR A 92 12.07 11.05 17.47
C THR A 92 13.29 10.26 16.97
N ALA A 93 13.76 9.29 17.75
CA ALA A 93 14.88 8.42 17.41
C ALA A 93 14.57 7.38 16.28
N ARG A 94 13.37 7.39 15.68
CA ARG A 94 13.05 6.49 14.56
C ARG A 94 13.96 6.79 13.37
N ARG A 95 14.49 5.74 12.74
CA ARG A 95 15.45 5.87 11.64
C ARG A 95 14.74 6.25 10.34
N PRO A 96 15.32 7.10 9.48
CA PRO A 96 14.95 7.17 8.06
C PRO A 96 15.59 5.99 7.32
N LEU A 97 14.83 5.32 6.45
CA LEU A 97 15.29 4.15 5.70
C LEU A 97 15.22 4.36 4.19
N ILE A 98 16.20 3.76 3.51
CA ILE A 98 16.09 3.34 2.12
C ILE A 98 15.95 1.83 2.11
N VAL A 99 14.93 1.31 1.45
CA VAL A 99 14.75 -0.12 1.21
C VAL A 99 14.77 -0.35 -0.29
N SER A 100 15.65 -1.25 -0.74
CA SER A 100 15.79 -1.60 -2.15
C SER A 100 15.35 -3.03 -2.38
N SER A 101 14.50 -3.26 -3.37
CA SER A 101 14.15 -4.56 -3.91
C SER A 101 14.81 -4.76 -5.29
N ASP A 102 14.57 -5.90 -5.94
CA ASP A 102 15.04 -6.15 -7.32
C ASP A 102 14.49 -5.11 -8.33
N ARG A 103 13.36 -4.47 -8.03
CA ARG A 103 12.65 -3.59 -8.97
C ARG A 103 12.50 -2.15 -8.52
N HIS A 104 12.44 -1.89 -7.24
CA HIS A 104 12.04 -0.60 -6.70
C HIS A 104 12.91 -0.16 -5.52
N HIS A 105 12.92 1.15 -5.26
CA HIS A 105 13.43 1.71 -4.02
C HIS A 105 12.29 2.31 -3.22
N PHE A 106 12.38 2.22 -1.90
CA PHE A 106 11.41 2.81 -0.97
C PHE A 106 12.15 3.72 0.00
N VAL A 107 11.65 4.92 0.19
CA VAL A 107 12.16 5.90 1.15
C VAL A 107 11.07 6.15 2.18
N ALA A 108 11.31 5.78 3.44
CA ALA A 108 10.28 5.80 4.46
C ALA A 108 10.85 5.87 5.88
N PRO A 109 10.06 6.27 6.90
CA PRO A 109 10.41 6.10 8.30
C PRO A 109 10.43 4.61 8.70
N ASP A 110 11.33 4.25 9.62
CA ASP A 110 11.41 2.92 10.23
C ASP A 110 10.35 2.77 11.33
N ASN A 111 9.10 2.67 10.92
CA ASN A 111 7.94 2.55 11.80
C ASN A 111 6.98 1.42 11.39
N GLY A 112 7.40 0.61 10.42
CA GLY A 112 6.62 -0.51 9.91
C GLY A 112 5.76 -0.19 8.69
N VAL A 113 5.72 1.03 8.17
CA VAL A 113 4.89 1.40 7.00
C VAL A 113 5.22 0.56 5.75
N LEU A 114 6.43 -0.01 5.67
CA LEU A 114 6.82 -0.92 4.59
C LEU A 114 6.62 -2.41 4.91
N SER A 115 5.97 -2.76 6.03
CA SER A 115 5.86 -4.16 6.46
C SER A 115 5.21 -5.09 5.44
N LEU A 116 4.23 -4.62 4.68
CA LEU A 116 3.58 -5.41 3.64
C LEU A 116 4.43 -5.54 2.37
N ILE A 117 5.33 -4.60 2.11
CA ILE A 117 6.35 -4.71 1.07
C ILE A 117 7.34 -5.82 1.44
N TYR A 118 7.81 -5.83 2.70
CA TYR A 118 8.72 -6.87 3.21
C TYR A 118 8.17 -8.29 3.11
N GLN A 119 6.85 -8.45 3.11
CA GLN A 119 6.19 -9.76 2.95
C GLN A 119 6.08 -10.20 1.49
N ARG A 120 6.05 -9.27 0.54
CA ARG A 120 5.86 -9.54 -0.88
C ARG A 120 7.16 -9.69 -1.66
N GLU A 121 8.16 -8.90 -1.30
CA GLU A 121 9.45 -8.89 -1.98
C GLU A 121 10.37 -9.97 -1.42
N GLN A 122 10.96 -10.79 -2.30
CA GLN A 122 11.81 -11.91 -1.89
C GLN A 122 13.23 -11.47 -1.50
N ARG A 123 13.74 -10.43 -2.16
CA ARG A 123 15.09 -9.89 -1.91
C ARG A 123 14.98 -8.41 -1.59
N LEU A 124 15.45 -8.08 -0.41
CA LEU A 124 15.43 -6.72 0.11
C LEU A 124 16.76 -6.40 0.78
N SER A 125 17.24 -5.19 0.56
CA SER A 125 18.28 -4.56 1.37
C SER A 125 17.71 -3.30 2.00
N ALA A 126 17.95 -3.11 3.29
CA ALA A 126 17.54 -1.90 4.01
C ALA A 126 18.78 -1.16 4.53
N ARG A 127 18.75 0.16 4.46
CA ARG A 127 19.83 1.03 4.93
C ARG A 127 19.27 2.14 5.80
N HIS A 128 19.93 2.38 6.93
CA HIS A 128 19.69 3.56 7.75
C HIS A 128 20.35 4.76 7.09
N VAL A 129 19.55 5.79 6.77
CA VAL A 129 20.07 7.00 6.16
C VAL A 129 20.69 7.89 7.23
N THR A 130 22.02 7.99 7.19
CA THR A 130 22.84 8.78 8.15
C THR A 130 23.65 9.88 7.47
N GLY A 131 23.67 9.93 6.14
CA GLY A 131 24.41 10.91 5.36
C GLY A 131 23.77 12.29 5.40
N GLU A 132 24.00 13.08 6.47
CA GLU A 132 23.39 14.40 6.69
C GLU A 132 23.67 15.42 5.57
N HIS A 133 24.72 15.21 4.77
CA HIS A 133 25.02 16.05 3.60
C HIS A 133 24.02 15.91 2.46
N TYR A 134 23.16 14.89 2.50
CA TYR A 134 22.01 14.73 1.60
C TYR A 134 20.75 15.42 2.12
N PHE A 135 20.73 15.90 3.37
CA PHE A 135 19.55 16.51 3.98
C PHE A 135 19.45 18.00 3.65
N LEU A 136 18.24 18.50 3.61
CA LEU A 136 18.00 19.94 3.58
C LEU A 136 18.23 20.50 4.99
N GLN A 137 19.17 21.42 5.11
CA GLN A 137 19.52 22.03 6.40
C GLN A 137 18.87 23.41 6.58
N PRO A 138 18.48 23.76 7.82
CA PRO A 138 18.48 22.95 9.02
C PRO A 138 17.34 21.94 9.03
N VAL A 139 17.57 20.72 9.54
CA VAL A 139 16.54 19.70 9.66
C VAL A 139 15.54 20.08 10.76
N SER A 140 14.27 20.17 10.41
CA SER A 140 13.18 20.42 11.35
C SER A 140 12.74 19.14 12.05
N ASN A 141 12.46 19.20 13.33
CA ASN A 141 11.94 18.07 14.11
C ASN A 141 10.49 17.70 13.74
N THR A 142 9.80 18.49 12.91
CA THR A 142 8.40 18.29 12.58
C THR A 142 8.14 18.05 11.08
N PHE A 143 9.17 18.14 10.22
CA PHE A 143 8.96 17.98 8.78
C PHE A 143 10.08 17.22 8.07
N HIS A 144 10.39 16.02 8.55
CA HIS A 144 11.38 15.13 7.93
C HIS A 144 11.01 14.73 6.50
N ALA A 145 9.73 14.75 6.12
CA ALA A 145 9.30 14.55 4.73
C ALA A 145 9.96 15.54 3.78
N ARG A 146 10.07 16.81 4.19
CA ARG A 146 10.74 17.88 3.45
C ARG A 146 12.26 17.78 3.55
N ASP A 147 12.78 17.60 4.78
CA ASP A 147 14.21 17.84 5.05
C ASP A 147 15.07 16.60 4.85
N ILE A 148 14.49 15.38 4.96
CA ILE A 148 15.21 14.12 4.85
C ILE A 148 14.67 13.30 3.68
N PHE A 149 13.39 12.93 3.67
CA PHE A 149 12.88 11.95 2.71
C PHE A 149 12.82 12.47 1.28
N SER A 150 12.41 13.74 1.07
CA SER A 150 12.38 14.35 -0.26
C SER A 150 13.76 14.49 -0.88
N PRO A 151 14.78 15.05 -0.18
CA PRO A 151 16.13 15.09 -0.71
C PRO A 151 16.71 13.70 -1.00
N VAL A 152 16.53 12.73 -0.09
CA VAL A 152 17.02 11.35 -0.27
C VAL A 152 16.40 10.71 -1.51
N ALA A 153 15.09 10.83 -1.71
CA ALA A 153 14.42 10.33 -2.91
C ALA A 153 14.93 11.00 -4.19
N ALA A 154 15.18 12.31 -4.14
CA ALA A 154 15.71 13.05 -5.28
C ALA A 154 17.16 12.67 -5.62
N TYR A 155 18.03 12.49 -4.64
CA TYR A 155 19.40 12.02 -4.89
C TYR A 155 19.45 10.58 -5.39
N LEU A 156 18.55 9.69 -4.93
CA LEU A 156 18.38 8.35 -5.53
C LEU A 156 17.96 8.47 -7.00
N ALA A 157 17.01 9.34 -7.31
CA ALA A 157 16.56 9.62 -8.67
C ALA A 157 17.70 10.13 -9.55
N LYS A 158 18.60 10.94 -8.99
CA LYS A 158 19.82 11.43 -9.66
C LYS A 158 20.89 10.35 -9.86
N GLY A 159 20.65 9.12 -9.40
CA GLY A 159 21.57 8.00 -9.57
C GLY A 159 22.60 7.83 -8.46
N VAL A 160 22.42 8.46 -7.32
CA VAL A 160 23.29 8.19 -6.15
C VAL A 160 23.01 6.77 -5.66
N ASP A 161 24.10 5.99 -5.53
CA ASP A 161 24.02 4.62 -5.05
C ASP A 161 23.44 4.58 -3.62
N PRO A 162 22.44 3.73 -3.34
CA PRO A 162 21.88 3.54 -2.00
C PRO A 162 22.93 3.32 -0.91
N GLU A 163 24.06 2.70 -1.24
CA GLU A 163 25.16 2.45 -0.29
C GLU A 163 25.80 3.72 0.28
N LYS A 164 25.71 4.83 -0.41
CA LYS A 164 26.28 6.11 0.02
C LYS A 164 25.47 6.85 1.08
N PHE A 165 24.21 6.44 1.30
CA PHE A 165 23.33 7.11 2.26
C PHE A 165 23.53 6.64 3.70
N GLY A 166 24.10 5.46 3.92
CA GLY A 166 24.36 4.93 5.25
C GLY A 166 24.51 3.42 5.30
N GLU A 167 24.60 2.88 6.50
CA GLU A 167 24.89 1.47 6.74
C GLU A 167 23.67 0.57 6.50
N ALA A 168 23.94 -0.68 6.09
CA ALA A 168 22.92 -1.71 5.98
C ALA A 168 22.38 -2.09 7.37
N VAL A 169 21.07 -2.30 7.45
CA VAL A 169 20.38 -2.71 8.67
C VAL A 169 19.46 -3.89 8.41
N THR A 170 19.31 -4.77 9.40
CA THR A 170 18.45 -5.96 9.33
C THR A 170 17.35 -5.97 10.38
N ASP A 171 17.44 -5.08 11.37
CA ASP A 171 16.59 -4.97 12.55
C ASP A 171 15.49 -3.89 12.41
N PHE A 172 15.07 -3.63 11.17
CA PHE A 172 14.04 -2.65 10.91
C PHE A 172 12.65 -3.13 11.38
N VAL A 173 11.79 -2.17 11.72
CA VAL A 173 10.45 -2.42 12.29
C VAL A 173 9.55 -3.17 11.29
N ARG A 174 8.93 -4.25 11.76
CA ARG A 174 7.98 -5.06 11.00
C ARG A 174 6.75 -5.35 11.84
N PHE A 175 5.58 -5.29 11.22
CA PHE A 175 4.35 -5.84 11.79
C PHE A 175 3.70 -6.81 10.79
N SER A 176 2.83 -7.66 11.27
CA SER A 176 1.95 -8.45 10.43
C SER A 176 0.55 -7.83 10.45
N ALA A 177 -0.08 -7.70 9.26
CA ALA A 177 -1.50 -7.35 9.23
C ALA A 177 -2.30 -8.37 10.06
N PRO A 178 -3.36 -7.95 10.73
CA PRO A 178 -4.23 -8.87 11.45
C PRO A 178 -4.70 -9.99 10.53
N LYS A 179 -4.52 -11.25 10.95
CA LYS A 179 -5.04 -12.41 10.21
C LYS A 179 -6.39 -12.83 10.79
N PRO A 180 -7.31 -13.34 9.96
CA PRO A 180 -8.54 -13.90 10.48
C PRO A 180 -8.24 -15.15 11.31
N LYS A 181 -9.12 -15.47 12.26
CA LYS A 181 -8.97 -16.60 13.18
C LYS A 181 -10.23 -17.44 13.20
N ALA A 182 -10.09 -18.76 13.20
CA ALA A 182 -11.20 -19.65 13.50
C ALA A 182 -11.67 -19.41 14.95
N ALA A 183 -12.93 -19.04 15.11
CA ALA A 183 -13.57 -18.93 16.42
C ALA A 183 -14.12 -20.28 16.89
N ASN A 184 -14.60 -21.10 15.96
CA ASN A 184 -14.99 -22.50 16.10
C ASN A 184 -14.95 -23.18 14.71
N GLU A 185 -15.42 -24.45 14.62
CA GLU A 185 -15.40 -25.22 13.37
C GLU A 185 -16.16 -24.55 12.22
N ASN A 186 -17.20 -23.77 12.52
CA ASN A 186 -18.08 -23.16 11.53
C ASN A 186 -17.96 -21.62 11.47
N THR A 187 -17.05 -21.00 12.24
CA THR A 187 -16.97 -19.54 12.32
C THR A 187 -15.55 -19.05 12.15
N LEU A 188 -15.33 -18.25 11.11
CA LEU A 188 -14.10 -17.48 10.89
C LEU A 188 -14.34 -16.03 11.32
N ARG A 189 -13.51 -15.54 12.22
CA ARG A 189 -13.53 -14.14 12.69
C ARG A 189 -12.44 -13.33 12.02
N GLY A 190 -12.83 -12.32 11.30
CA GLY A 190 -11.99 -11.29 10.72
C GLY A 190 -12.30 -9.92 11.29
N VAL A 191 -11.72 -8.90 10.68
CA VAL A 191 -11.85 -7.50 11.09
C VAL A 191 -11.81 -6.58 9.87
N VAL A 192 -12.50 -5.44 9.93
CA VAL A 192 -12.38 -4.38 8.95
C VAL A 192 -11.02 -3.68 9.09
N LEU A 193 -10.17 -3.79 8.08
CA LEU A 193 -8.86 -3.14 8.01
C LEU A 193 -8.96 -1.66 7.64
N LYS A 194 -9.87 -1.34 6.72
CA LYS A 194 -10.00 -0.01 6.12
C LYS A 194 -11.43 0.21 5.62
N VAL A 195 -11.85 1.46 5.64
CA VAL A 195 -13.02 1.92 4.89
C VAL A 195 -12.50 2.72 3.70
N ASP A 196 -12.90 2.35 2.48
CA ASP A 196 -12.47 3.05 1.28
C ASP A 196 -13.24 4.36 1.05
N ARG A 197 -12.90 5.08 -0.01
CA ARG A 197 -13.55 6.35 -0.39
C ARG A 197 -15.05 6.21 -0.65
N PHE A 198 -15.49 5.05 -1.10
CA PHE A 198 -16.89 4.76 -1.41
C PHE A 198 -17.68 4.27 -0.18
N GLY A 199 -16.98 4.00 0.92
CA GLY A 199 -17.55 3.46 2.14
C GLY A 199 -17.65 1.93 2.15
N ASN A 200 -16.92 1.24 1.28
CA ASN A 200 -16.78 -0.20 1.35
C ASN A 200 -15.88 -0.58 2.52
N LEU A 201 -16.23 -1.66 3.21
CA LEU A 201 -15.49 -2.20 4.35
C LEU A 201 -14.52 -3.26 3.85
N ILE A 202 -13.23 -2.92 3.74
CA ILE A 202 -12.19 -3.85 3.33
C ILE A 202 -11.79 -4.68 4.56
N THR A 203 -11.99 -5.99 4.49
CA THR A 203 -11.67 -6.90 5.60
C THR A 203 -10.25 -7.46 5.49
N ASN A 204 -9.84 -8.22 6.51
CA ASN A 204 -8.60 -9.00 6.48
C ASN A 204 -8.79 -10.43 5.97
N ILE A 205 -9.95 -10.77 5.41
CA ILE A 205 -10.31 -12.11 4.97
C ILE A 205 -10.00 -12.27 3.48
N THR A 206 -9.22 -13.27 3.13
CA THR A 206 -8.85 -13.62 1.75
C THR A 206 -9.58 -14.85 1.26
N PRO A 207 -9.58 -15.16 -0.05
CA PRO A 207 -10.11 -16.43 -0.57
C PRO A 207 -9.45 -17.66 0.02
N GLN A 208 -8.19 -17.55 0.42
CA GLN A 208 -7.47 -18.67 1.07
C GLN A 208 -7.98 -18.93 2.49
N ASP A 209 -8.43 -17.88 3.17
CA ASP A 209 -8.99 -18.01 4.54
C ASP A 209 -10.41 -18.56 4.54
N ALA A 210 -11.19 -18.30 3.48
CA ALA A 210 -12.60 -18.71 3.35
C ALA A 210 -12.91 -19.23 1.92
N PRO A 211 -12.25 -20.30 1.44
CA PRO A 211 -12.39 -20.77 0.06
C PRO A 211 -13.82 -21.17 -0.31
N MET A 212 -14.61 -21.61 0.68
CA MET A 212 -16.00 -22.03 0.46
C MET A 212 -16.93 -20.87 0.05
N LEU A 213 -16.55 -19.62 0.27
CA LEU A 213 -17.36 -18.46 -0.14
C LEU A 213 -17.22 -18.13 -1.62
N PHE A 214 -16.12 -18.57 -2.25
CA PHE A 214 -15.70 -18.16 -3.57
C PHE A 214 -15.65 -19.32 -4.58
N GLY A 215 -16.14 -20.50 -4.20
CA GLY A 215 -16.27 -21.67 -5.08
C GLY A 215 -17.49 -21.58 -6.00
N GLU A 216 -17.56 -22.46 -7.00
CA GLU A 216 -18.68 -22.53 -7.96
C GLU A 216 -20.03 -22.80 -7.28
N ASN A 217 -20.03 -23.48 -6.14
CA ASN A 217 -21.21 -23.77 -5.35
C ASN A 217 -20.94 -23.40 -3.88
N PRO A 218 -21.03 -22.14 -3.52
CA PRO A 218 -20.87 -21.73 -2.12
C PRO A 218 -21.96 -22.39 -1.29
N GLY A 219 -21.57 -23.07 -0.22
CA GLY A 219 -22.51 -23.63 0.76
C GLY A 219 -23.35 -22.54 1.43
N THR A 220 -24.23 -22.92 2.33
CA THR A 220 -24.96 -21.95 3.15
C THR A 220 -23.99 -21.19 4.04
N PHE A 221 -23.98 -19.87 3.94
CA PHE A 221 -23.12 -19.01 4.77
C PHE A 221 -23.84 -17.72 5.16
N LYS A 222 -23.29 -17.04 6.14
CA LYS A 222 -23.61 -15.64 6.43
C LYS A 222 -22.35 -14.89 6.86
N ILE A 223 -22.25 -13.65 6.39
CA ILE A 223 -21.26 -12.67 6.84
C ILE A 223 -21.97 -11.76 7.84
N VAL A 224 -21.47 -11.72 9.07
CA VAL A 224 -22.05 -10.91 10.16
C VAL A 224 -21.13 -9.73 10.41
N VAL A 225 -21.67 -8.53 10.23
CA VAL A 225 -20.95 -7.26 10.48
C VAL A 225 -21.83 -6.35 11.34
N GLY A 226 -21.37 -6.03 12.53
CA GLY A 226 -22.19 -5.36 13.52
C GLY A 226 -23.42 -6.24 13.86
N GLN A 227 -24.62 -5.70 13.60
CA GLN A 227 -25.88 -6.41 13.82
C GLN A 227 -26.52 -6.96 12.53
N ARG A 228 -25.83 -6.84 11.40
CA ARG A 228 -26.36 -7.23 10.09
C ARG A 228 -25.81 -8.58 9.64
N GLU A 229 -26.69 -9.39 9.08
CA GLU A 229 -26.34 -10.62 8.35
C GLU A 229 -26.43 -10.36 6.85
N ILE A 230 -25.38 -10.74 6.12
CA ILE A 230 -25.25 -10.65 4.68
C ILE A 230 -25.07 -12.07 4.17
N ARG A 231 -25.89 -12.48 3.20
CA ARG A 231 -25.94 -13.86 2.70
C ARG A 231 -25.59 -13.98 1.23
N GLU A 232 -25.21 -12.87 0.61
CA GLU A 232 -24.90 -12.81 -0.81
C GLU A 232 -23.50 -12.27 -1.04
N ILE A 233 -22.78 -12.88 -1.95
CA ILE A 233 -21.56 -12.37 -2.55
C ILE A 233 -21.86 -12.11 -4.02
N LYS A 234 -21.53 -10.92 -4.49
CA LYS A 234 -21.76 -10.50 -5.87
C LYS A 234 -20.43 -10.34 -6.60
N GLU A 235 -20.45 -10.55 -7.89
CA GLU A 235 -19.27 -10.42 -8.76
C GLU A 235 -18.96 -8.96 -9.12
N ALA A 236 -19.96 -8.08 -9.05
CA ALA A 236 -19.81 -6.66 -9.35
C ALA A 236 -20.75 -5.80 -8.49
N TYR A 237 -20.33 -4.58 -8.18
CA TYR A 237 -21.13 -3.65 -7.35
C TYR A 237 -22.51 -3.35 -7.93
N ALA A 238 -22.61 -3.28 -9.27
CA ALA A 238 -23.87 -2.95 -9.95
C ALA A 238 -24.92 -4.07 -9.94
N LEU A 239 -24.56 -5.29 -9.50
CA LEU A 239 -25.50 -6.42 -9.39
C LEU A 239 -26.36 -6.34 -8.12
N GLY A 240 -25.98 -5.52 -7.15
CA GLY A 240 -26.84 -5.23 -6.00
C GLY A 240 -27.96 -4.26 -6.35
N ALA A 241 -29.10 -4.31 -5.65
CA ALA A 241 -30.09 -3.24 -5.69
C ALA A 241 -29.51 -1.94 -5.08
N PRO A 242 -30.01 -0.74 -5.44
CA PRO A 242 -29.55 0.50 -4.84
C PRO A 242 -29.68 0.48 -3.31
N GLY A 243 -28.55 0.70 -2.61
CA GLY A 243 -28.49 0.64 -1.13
C GLY A 243 -28.47 -0.76 -0.53
N GLU A 244 -28.50 -1.82 -1.34
CA GLU A 244 -28.31 -3.19 -0.87
C GLU A 244 -26.86 -3.40 -0.43
N VAL A 245 -26.68 -4.03 0.74
CA VAL A 245 -25.36 -4.40 1.29
C VAL A 245 -25.09 -5.88 1.00
N PHE A 246 -23.91 -6.16 0.44
CA PHE A 246 -23.49 -7.50 0.03
C PHE A 246 -21.98 -7.68 0.20
N GLY A 247 -21.52 -8.94 0.18
CA GLY A 247 -20.10 -9.27 0.07
C GLY A 247 -19.62 -9.16 -1.38
N ILE A 248 -18.36 -8.83 -1.57
CA ILE A 248 -17.70 -8.84 -2.87
C ILE A 248 -16.21 -9.14 -2.71
N MET A 249 -15.60 -9.81 -3.68
CA MET A 249 -14.15 -9.90 -3.74
C MET A 249 -13.58 -8.60 -4.32
N GLY A 250 -12.91 -7.84 -3.47
CA GLY A 250 -12.28 -6.59 -3.87
C GLY A 250 -11.00 -6.81 -4.68
N SER A 251 -10.61 -5.78 -5.44
CA SER A 251 -9.39 -5.79 -6.26
C SER A 251 -8.10 -5.92 -5.44
N MET A 252 -8.17 -5.65 -4.13
CA MET A 252 -7.06 -5.84 -3.18
C MET A 252 -6.87 -7.31 -2.77
N GLY A 253 -7.73 -8.22 -3.23
CA GLY A 253 -7.70 -9.64 -2.85
C GLY A 253 -8.28 -9.93 -1.47
N TYR A 254 -9.09 -9.04 -0.93
CA TYR A 254 -9.81 -9.20 0.32
C TYR A 254 -11.31 -9.25 0.09
N LEU A 255 -12.01 -9.97 0.96
CA LEU A 255 -13.45 -9.82 1.07
C LEU A 255 -13.78 -8.39 1.50
N GLU A 256 -14.67 -7.75 0.74
CA GLU A 256 -15.22 -6.44 1.07
C GLU A 256 -16.71 -6.58 1.37
N VAL A 257 -17.22 -5.73 2.25
CA VAL A 257 -18.64 -5.51 2.43
C VAL A 257 -18.98 -4.17 1.79
N ALA A 258 -19.78 -4.21 0.75
CA ALA A 258 -20.06 -3.09 -0.13
C ALA A 258 -21.55 -2.80 -0.25
N ALA A 259 -21.90 -1.66 -0.79
CA ALA A 259 -23.28 -1.30 -1.12
C ALA A 259 -23.34 -0.68 -2.53
N ASN A 260 -24.34 -1.09 -3.34
CA ASN A 260 -24.53 -0.46 -4.63
C ASN A 260 -25.03 0.99 -4.45
N ARG A 261 -24.25 1.95 -5.01
CA ARG A 261 -24.51 3.40 -4.93
C ARG A 261 -24.75 3.92 -3.50
N GLY A 262 -24.06 3.32 -2.52
CA GLY A 262 -24.17 3.68 -1.12
C GLY A 262 -22.89 3.35 -0.34
N SER A 263 -22.78 3.86 0.88
CA SER A 263 -21.70 3.55 1.81
C SER A 263 -22.14 2.42 2.74
N ALA A 264 -21.54 1.25 2.61
CA ALA A 264 -21.78 0.13 3.52
C ALA A 264 -21.45 0.52 4.97
N ALA A 265 -20.36 1.26 5.18
CA ALA A 265 -19.96 1.77 6.48
C ALA A 265 -21.06 2.60 7.15
N GLN A 266 -21.68 3.53 6.40
CA GLN A 266 -22.76 4.38 6.91
C GLN A 266 -24.05 3.60 7.13
N LEU A 267 -24.43 2.73 6.18
CA LEU A 267 -25.65 1.92 6.26
C LEU A 267 -25.63 0.93 7.43
N LEU A 268 -24.44 0.44 7.77
CA LEU A 268 -24.26 -0.49 8.88
C LEU A 268 -23.89 0.20 10.20
N GLY A 269 -23.50 1.48 10.17
CA GLY A 269 -23.03 2.20 11.35
C GLY A 269 -21.72 1.66 11.92
N VAL A 270 -20.82 1.16 11.06
CA VAL A 270 -19.57 0.49 11.45
C VAL A 270 -18.37 1.07 10.70
N GLY A 271 -17.17 0.76 11.16
CA GLY A 271 -15.94 1.27 10.58
C GLY A 271 -14.74 0.33 10.80
N LYS A 272 -13.54 0.87 10.61
CA LYS A 272 -12.28 0.18 10.87
C LYS A 272 -12.26 -0.41 12.27
N GLY A 273 -11.74 -1.64 12.40
CA GLY A 273 -11.66 -2.38 13.66
C GLY A 273 -12.94 -3.15 14.02
N THR A 274 -14.02 -3.00 13.25
CA THR A 274 -15.24 -3.79 13.45
C THR A 274 -15.00 -5.26 13.13
N ASP A 275 -15.48 -6.16 13.96
CA ASP A 275 -15.44 -7.60 13.71
C ASP A 275 -16.31 -7.97 12.52
N VAL A 276 -15.80 -8.87 11.70
CA VAL A 276 -16.49 -9.50 10.56
C VAL A 276 -16.43 -11.01 10.75
N ASN A 277 -17.58 -11.63 11.00
CA ASN A 277 -17.65 -13.06 11.21
C ASN A 277 -18.28 -13.74 9.99
N ILE A 278 -17.60 -14.76 9.46
CA ILE A 278 -18.17 -15.66 8.47
C ILE A 278 -18.65 -16.89 9.22
N VAL A 279 -19.94 -17.15 9.17
CA VAL A 279 -20.56 -18.33 9.79
C VAL A 279 -21.03 -19.24 8.66
N LEU A 280 -20.53 -20.45 8.65
CA LEU A 280 -20.92 -21.50 7.70
C LEU A 280 -22.16 -22.20 8.24
N GLY A 281 -23.17 -22.43 7.39
CA GLY A 281 -24.28 -23.29 7.71
C GLY A 281 -23.82 -24.73 7.78
N GLU A 282 -24.56 -25.57 8.50
CA GLU A 282 -24.37 -27.00 8.44
C GLU A 282 -24.56 -27.46 6.99
N ALA A 283 -23.63 -28.27 6.49
CA ALA A 283 -23.81 -28.93 5.21
C ALA A 283 -25.15 -29.66 5.30
N ALA A 284 -26.07 -29.39 4.38
CA ALA A 284 -27.32 -30.17 4.32
C ALA A 284 -26.91 -31.63 4.27
N ALA A 285 -27.20 -32.39 5.35
CA ALA A 285 -26.98 -33.80 5.40
C ALA A 285 -27.73 -34.37 4.20
N GLY A 286 -26.98 -34.95 3.26
CA GLY A 286 -27.51 -35.47 2.01
C GLY A 286 -28.69 -36.37 2.27
N GLN A 287 -29.83 -36.02 1.69
CA GLN A 287 -30.92 -36.96 1.46
C GLN A 287 -30.64 -37.83 0.24
#